data_437f57bdf9d4eb62ba1aac628ad0ee1c
#
_entry.id   437f57bdf9d4eb62ba1aac628ad0ee1c
#
_cell.length_a   1.000
_cell.length_b   1.000
_cell.length_c   1.000
_cell.angle_alpha   90.00
_cell.angle_beta   90.00
_cell.angle_gamma   90.00
#
_symmetry.space_group_name_H-M   'P 1'
#
loop_
_entity.id
_entity.type
_entity.pdbx_description
1 polymer ?
#
loop_
_entity_poly.entity_id
_entity_poly.type
_entity_poly.pdbx_seq_one_letter_code
_entity_poly.pdbx_strand_id
1 'polypeptide(L)'
;LRQAGAPLTIEEIDIDDPGPGEVQIRTTAAGVCHSDLHFIKGLHHTSMPCVPGHESAGVVEAVGPDVTYVEPGDHVITCMSAFCGVCRNCTAGRPVLCESTEHWRAPGQPSRLSQKGQPVTQLYNLASYAEAMLVHERACVKVRHDMPLDRGALIGCAVMTGFGAVVNTARIPVGASVVVIGCGGIGLSALNGAAVAGAGTIIAVDVSSKKLAAARTFGATHVVDASVEDPIAAVHALTKQGADFSFEAVGRKETVEQAYEMIRYGGTTVVIGMVPQGQKLEIDAEALLMEKTLTGSNMGSNRFREDIPQLVEFYLSGKLHLDEMVTARVNLDDINEAFAAMSAGEVARSVIVFD
;
A
#
# COMPACT_ATOMS: atom_id res chain seq x y z
N LEU A 1 -14.82 13.98 -1.10
CA LEU A 1 -15.62 13.41 0.00
C LEU A 1 -16.18 14.52 0.88
N ARG A 2 -17.50 14.67 0.89
CA ARG A 2 -18.21 15.70 1.67
C ARG A 2 -18.66 15.21 3.03
N GLN A 3 -19.02 13.95 3.11
CA GLN A 3 -19.55 13.31 4.32
C GLN A 3 -19.16 11.82 4.32
N ALA A 4 -18.83 11.30 5.50
CA ALA A 4 -18.58 9.87 5.67
C ALA A 4 -19.84 9.04 5.31
N GLY A 5 -19.64 7.96 4.59
CA GLY A 5 -20.72 7.09 4.10
C GLY A 5 -21.42 7.58 2.85
N ALA A 6 -21.12 8.79 2.35
CA ALA A 6 -21.68 9.30 1.09
C ALA A 6 -20.78 8.93 -0.11
N PRO A 7 -21.35 8.82 -1.32
CA PRO A 7 -20.55 8.72 -2.55
C PRO A 7 -19.61 9.90 -2.72
N LEU A 8 -18.51 9.69 -3.44
CA LEU A 8 -17.63 10.76 -3.86
C LEU A 8 -18.32 11.62 -4.93
N THR A 9 -18.09 12.93 -4.88
CA THR A 9 -18.55 13.89 -5.89
C THR A 9 -17.36 14.45 -6.64
N ILE A 10 -17.47 14.56 -7.97
CA ILE A 10 -16.45 15.20 -8.79
C ILE A 10 -16.77 16.70 -8.85
N GLU A 11 -15.82 17.51 -8.44
CA GLU A 11 -16.01 18.96 -8.29
C GLU A 11 -14.72 19.69 -8.66
N GLU A 12 -14.85 20.91 -9.16
CA GLU A 12 -13.72 21.82 -9.34
C GLU A 12 -13.27 22.35 -7.98
N ILE A 13 -11.96 22.30 -7.77
CA ILE A 13 -11.28 22.83 -6.58
C ILE A 13 -10.06 23.67 -7.03
N ASP A 14 -9.71 24.65 -6.22
CA ASP A 14 -8.54 25.49 -6.44
C ASP A 14 -7.32 24.80 -5.83
N ILE A 15 -6.21 24.75 -6.58
CA ILE A 15 -4.89 24.33 -6.11
C ILE A 15 -4.01 25.59 -6.00
N ASP A 16 -3.29 25.72 -4.89
CA ASP A 16 -2.41 26.85 -4.63
C ASP A 16 -1.08 26.71 -5.39
N ASP A 17 -0.35 27.81 -5.58
CA ASP A 17 0.99 27.77 -6.17
C ASP A 17 1.96 27.01 -5.22
N PRO A 18 2.98 26.32 -5.78
CA PRO A 18 3.96 25.61 -4.98
C PRO A 18 4.75 26.54 -4.05
N GLY A 19 4.60 26.37 -2.74
CA GLY A 19 5.41 27.02 -1.72
C GLY A 19 6.78 26.36 -1.53
N PRO A 20 7.57 26.78 -0.52
CA PRO A 20 8.90 26.22 -0.24
C PRO A 20 8.85 24.70 -0.03
N GLY A 21 9.68 23.97 -0.79
CA GLY A 21 9.76 22.51 -0.75
C GLY A 21 8.55 21.79 -1.36
N GLU A 22 7.62 22.50 -2.01
CA GLU A 22 6.43 21.91 -2.62
C GLU A 22 6.58 21.69 -4.13
N VAL A 23 5.89 20.68 -4.61
CA VAL A 23 5.93 20.20 -5.98
C VAL A 23 4.50 20.04 -6.47
N GLN A 24 4.18 20.66 -7.59
CA GLN A 24 2.94 20.42 -8.32
C GLN A 24 3.15 19.29 -9.32
N ILE A 25 2.29 18.31 -9.27
CA ILE A 25 2.35 17.10 -10.11
C ILE A 25 1.04 17.00 -10.89
N ARG A 26 1.13 16.91 -12.22
CA ARG A 26 0.01 16.45 -13.04
C ARG A 26 -0.14 14.97 -12.83
N THR A 27 -1.27 14.55 -12.26
CA THR A 27 -1.57 13.14 -11.99
C THR A 27 -1.76 12.42 -13.33
N THR A 28 -1.00 11.37 -13.56
CA THR A 28 -1.20 10.50 -14.74
C THR A 28 -2.05 9.29 -14.37
N ALA A 29 -1.86 8.77 -13.17
CA ALA A 29 -2.65 7.63 -12.70
C ALA A 29 -2.73 7.60 -11.17
N ALA A 30 -3.85 7.06 -10.66
CA ALA A 30 -4.07 6.83 -9.24
C ALA A 30 -4.71 5.46 -8.98
N GLY A 31 -4.14 4.68 -8.06
CA GLY A 31 -4.67 3.39 -7.66
C GLY A 31 -5.87 3.52 -6.71
N VAL A 32 -6.90 2.70 -6.92
CA VAL A 32 -8.06 2.62 -6.02
C VAL A 32 -7.75 1.66 -4.87
N CYS A 33 -7.75 2.17 -3.63
CA CYS A 33 -7.27 1.44 -2.46
C CYS A 33 -8.35 1.27 -1.38
N HIS A 34 -8.32 0.11 -0.68
CA HIS A 34 -9.20 -0.15 0.46
C HIS A 34 -8.99 0.83 1.62
N SER A 35 -7.79 1.37 1.77
CA SER A 35 -7.52 2.37 2.81
C SER A 35 -8.34 3.64 2.59
N ASP A 36 -8.48 4.11 1.34
CA ASP A 36 -9.37 5.24 1.03
C ASP A 36 -10.84 4.89 1.34
N LEU A 37 -11.27 3.67 1.00
CA LEU A 37 -12.63 3.22 1.29
C LEU A 37 -12.95 3.22 2.79
N HIS A 38 -11.98 2.95 3.66
CA HIS A 38 -12.17 3.04 5.11
C HIS A 38 -12.50 4.47 5.55
N PHE A 39 -11.87 5.50 4.97
CA PHE A 39 -12.21 6.90 5.22
C PHE A 39 -13.55 7.28 4.61
N ILE A 40 -13.81 6.83 3.37
CA ILE A 40 -15.10 7.07 2.70
C ILE A 40 -16.26 6.50 3.54
N LYS A 41 -16.10 5.29 4.09
CA LYS A 41 -17.11 4.66 4.97
C LYS A 41 -17.13 5.22 6.40
N GLY A 42 -16.21 6.11 6.77
CA GLY A 42 -16.13 6.68 8.13
C GLY A 42 -15.57 5.72 9.19
N LEU A 43 -14.89 4.64 8.78
CA LEU A 43 -14.20 3.73 9.71
C LEU A 43 -12.92 4.35 10.27
N HIS A 44 -12.37 5.34 9.57
CA HIS A 44 -11.28 6.20 10.02
C HIS A 44 -11.65 7.66 9.88
N HIS A 45 -11.15 8.51 10.78
CA HIS A 45 -11.48 9.93 10.83
C HIS A 45 -10.57 10.75 9.90
N THR A 46 -11.17 11.67 9.15
CA THR A 46 -10.47 12.77 8.46
C THR A 46 -11.34 14.03 8.49
N SER A 47 -10.71 15.19 8.38
CA SER A 47 -11.43 16.46 8.24
C SER A 47 -12.08 16.54 6.85
N MET A 48 -13.30 17.05 6.78
CA MET A 48 -14.06 17.17 5.53
C MET A 48 -14.42 18.64 5.27
N PRO A 49 -14.51 19.07 4.00
CA PRO A 49 -14.38 18.27 2.77
C PRO A 49 -12.95 17.77 2.56
N CYS A 50 -12.82 16.62 1.90
CA CYS A 50 -11.54 15.95 1.69
C CYS A 50 -11.43 15.39 0.27
N VAL A 51 -10.25 15.53 -0.35
CA VAL A 51 -9.88 14.78 -1.57
C VAL A 51 -9.11 13.55 -1.15
N PRO A 52 -9.64 12.34 -1.41
CA PRO A 52 -8.94 11.08 -1.12
C PRO A 52 -7.87 10.75 -2.16
N GLY A 53 -7.30 9.54 -2.03
CA GLY A 53 -6.28 9.00 -2.92
C GLY A 53 -4.86 9.17 -2.38
N HIS A 54 -4.10 8.08 -2.42
CA HIS A 54 -2.72 8.05 -1.89
C HIS A 54 -1.77 7.12 -2.66
N GLU A 55 -2.26 6.50 -3.73
CA GLU A 55 -1.44 5.72 -4.67
C GLU A 55 -1.39 6.47 -5.98
N SER A 56 -0.26 7.05 -6.36
CA SER A 56 -0.23 7.82 -7.59
C SER A 56 1.14 7.91 -8.24
N ALA A 57 1.10 8.17 -9.53
CA ALA A 57 2.24 8.55 -10.34
C ALA A 57 1.84 9.67 -11.30
N GLY A 58 2.79 10.51 -11.66
CA GLY A 58 2.53 11.64 -12.52
C GLY A 58 3.81 12.32 -12.99
N VAL A 59 3.64 13.49 -13.60
CA VAL A 59 4.72 14.29 -14.13
C VAL A 59 4.79 15.61 -13.36
N VAL A 60 5.96 16.00 -12.92
CA VAL A 60 6.19 17.27 -12.24
C VAL A 60 5.91 18.42 -13.23
N GLU A 61 5.05 19.36 -12.87
CA GLU A 61 4.72 20.54 -13.67
C GLU A 61 5.42 21.80 -13.17
N ALA A 62 5.44 21.99 -11.85
CA ALA A 62 6.07 23.12 -11.22
C ALA A 62 6.69 22.75 -9.87
N VAL A 63 7.69 23.50 -9.47
CA VAL A 63 8.38 23.34 -8.18
C VAL A 63 8.47 24.69 -7.47
N GLY A 64 8.26 24.69 -6.18
CA GLY A 64 8.44 25.87 -5.34
C GLY A 64 9.91 26.11 -4.97
N PRO A 65 10.19 27.21 -4.27
CA PRO A 65 11.51 27.46 -3.71
C PRO A 65 12.00 26.30 -2.86
N ASP A 66 13.33 26.12 -2.80
CA ASP A 66 14.02 25.10 -1.99
C ASP A 66 13.81 23.64 -2.42
N VAL A 67 13.06 23.37 -3.49
CA VAL A 67 12.99 22.03 -4.09
C VAL A 67 14.30 21.74 -4.81
N THR A 68 14.90 20.59 -4.49
CA THR A 68 16.23 20.22 -5.02
C THR A 68 16.26 18.80 -5.60
N TYR A 69 15.23 18.01 -5.38
CA TYR A 69 15.21 16.58 -5.72
C TYR A 69 14.57 16.28 -7.08
N VAL A 70 13.61 17.09 -7.49
CA VAL A 70 12.88 16.93 -8.75
C VAL A 70 12.79 18.27 -9.51
N GLU A 71 12.55 18.19 -10.82
CA GLU A 71 12.38 19.35 -11.70
C GLU A 71 11.18 19.11 -12.65
N PRO A 72 10.62 20.19 -13.25
CA PRO A 72 9.54 20.04 -14.23
C PRO A 72 9.91 19.07 -15.36
N GLY A 73 8.98 18.17 -15.69
CA GLY A 73 9.15 17.08 -16.64
C GLY A 73 9.57 15.75 -16.04
N ASP A 74 10.01 15.70 -14.78
CA ASP A 74 10.35 14.45 -14.13
C ASP A 74 9.12 13.56 -13.92
N HIS A 75 9.27 12.27 -14.20
CA HIS A 75 8.30 11.24 -13.81
C HIS A 75 8.49 10.91 -12.33
N VAL A 76 7.40 10.90 -11.59
CA VAL A 76 7.43 10.63 -10.16
C VAL A 76 6.35 9.64 -9.73
N ILE A 77 6.67 8.84 -8.71
CA ILE A 77 5.72 8.07 -7.92
C ILE A 77 5.61 8.74 -6.56
N THR A 78 4.40 8.88 -6.02
CA THR A 78 4.21 9.47 -4.70
C THR A 78 4.08 8.41 -3.62
N CYS A 79 4.43 8.79 -2.39
CA CYS A 79 4.28 7.93 -1.21
C CYS A 79 3.83 8.75 -0.01
N MET A 80 2.85 8.22 0.73
CA MET A 80 2.35 8.85 1.95
C MET A 80 3.35 8.84 3.13
N SER A 81 4.44 8.07 3.03
CA SER A 81 5.48 7.97 4.07
C SER A 81 6.51 9.10 4.00
N ALA A 82 6.08 10.33 3.70
CA ALA A 82 6.97 11.49 3.71
C ALA A 82 7.74 11.60 5.05
N PHE A 83 9.03 11.98 4.98
CA PHE A 83 9.93 11.90 6.13
C PHE A 83 10.82 13.13 6.27
N CYS A 84 11.20 13.50 7.50
CA CYS A 84 12.06 14.67 7.75
C CYS A 84 13.56 14.40 7.59
N GLY A 85 14.01 13.16 7.71
CA GLY A 85 15.43 12.77 7.62
C GLY A 85 16.22 12.97 8.92
N VAL A 86 15.70 13.70 9.92
CA VAL A 86 16.46 14.13 11.11
C VAL A 86 15.91 13.61 12.43
N CYS A 87 14.66 13.14 12.50
CA CYS A 87 14.10 12.61 13.75
C CYS A 87 14.70 11.24 14.10
N ARG A 88 14.49 10.79 15.34
CA ARG A 88 14.99 9.52 15.84
C ARG A 88 14.68 8.33 14.92
N ASN A 89 13.44 8.26 14.41
CA ASN A 89 13.04 7.18 13.52
C ASN A 89 13.79 7.24 12.19
N CYS A 90 13.88 8.42 11.57
CA CYS A 90 14.61 8.60 10.31
C CYS A 90 16.08 8.27 10.46
N THR A 91 16.76 8.77 11.49
CA THR A 91 18.19 8.52 11.73
C THR A 91 18.49 7.07 12.12
N ALA A 92 17.49 6.35 12.64
CA ALA A 92 17.55 4.91 12.89
C ALA A 92 17.25 4.04 11.65
N GLY A 93 17.09 4.64 10.44
CA GLY A 93 16.79 3.93 9.20
C GLY A 93 15.33 3.45 9.08
N ARG A 94 14.41 4.06 9.82
CA ARG A 94 12.97 3.75 9.84
C ARG A 94 12.12 4.97 9.45
N PRO A 95 12.33 5.56 8.24
CA PRO A 95 11.65 6.80 7.84
C PRO A 95 10.13 6.64 7.75
N VAL A 96 9.62 5.44 7.48
CA VAL A 96 8.18 5.13 7.48
C VAL A 96 7.48 5.43 8.81
N LEU A 97 8.23 5.52 9.90
CA LEU A 97 7.75 5.88 11.24
C LEU A 97 8.08 7.34 11.61
N CYS A 98 8.33 8.19 10.63
CA CYS A 98 8.60 9.61 10.87
C CYS A 98 7.36 10.28 11.50
N GLU A 99 7.58 11.00 12.59
CA GLU A 99 6.53 11.72 13.31
C GLU A 99 6.54 13.23 13.02
N SER A 100 7.47 13.69 12.17
CA SER A 100 7.58 15.11 11.81
C SER A 100 6.44 15.55 10.91
N THR A 101 5.98 16.77 11.11
CA THR A 101 5.01 17.47 10.27
C THR A 101 5.63 18.56 9.41
N GLU A 102 6.95 18.64 9.31
CA GLU A 102 7.67 19.65 8.51
C GLU A 102 7.29 19.67 7.03
N HIS A 103 6.82 18.53 6.50
CA HIS A 103 6.31 18.40 5.14
C HIS A 103 4.83 18.82 4.99
N TRP A 104 4.21 19.30 6.06
CA TRP A 104 2.88 19.89 6.05
C TRP A 104 2.99 21.40 6.04
N ARG A 105 1.98 22.09 5.51
CA ARG A 105 1.90 23.54 5.71
C ARG A 105 1.67 23.85 7.17
N ALA A 106 2.38 24.86 7.67
CA ALA A 106 2.26 25.27 9.08
C ALA A 106 0.84 25.78 9.40
N PRO A 107 0.38 25.61 10.64
CA PRO A 107 -0.90 26.18 11.05
C PRO A 107 -0.97 27.68 10.75
N GLY A 108 -2.07 28.10 10.13
CA GLY A 108 -2.29 29.51 9.72
C GLY A 108 -1.81 29.84 8.31
N GLN A 109 -1.10 28.96 7.63
CA GLN A 109 -0.85 29.10 6.19
C GLN A 109 -2.08 28.69 5.36
N PRO A 110 -2.27 29.23 4.16
CA PRO A 110 -3.31 28.78 3.23
C PRO A 110 -3.23 27.26 3.01
N SER A 111 -4.39 26.59 2.87
CA SER A 111 -4.43 25.19 2.48
C SER A 111 -3.92 25.02 1.06
N ARG A 112 -3.27 23.89 0.76
CA ARG A 112 -2.86 23.54 -0.62
C ARG A 112 -4.05 23.43 -1.57
N LEU A 113 -5.18 22.99 -1.05
CA LEU A 113 -6.43 22.86 -1.78
C LEU A 113 -7.50 23.73 -1.11
N SER A 114 -8.28 24.42 -1.93
CA SER A 114 -9.43 25.18 -1.46
C SER A 114 -10.61 25.09 -2.43
N GLN A 115 -11.78 25.43 -1.93
CA GLN A 115 -12.96 25.59 -2.76
C GLN A 115 -13.75 26.80 -2.27
N LYS A 116 -13.97 27.77 -3.15
CA LYS A 116 -14.67 29.05 -2.81
C LYS A 116 -14.03 29.73 -1.57
N GLY A 117 -12.72 29.66 -1.48
CA GLY A 117 -11.94 30.24 -0.36
C GLY A 117 -12.00 29.44 0.95
N GLN A 118 -12.63 28.27 0.98
CA GLN A 118 -12.62 27.37 2.14
C GLN A 118 -11.61 26.25 1.96
N PRO A 119 -10.87 25.84 3.00
CA PRO A 119 -9.86 24.80 2.90
C PRO A 119 -10.49 23.43 2.58
N VAL A 120 -9.82 22.66 1.75
CA VAL A 120 -10.12 21.27 1.43
C VAL A 120 -8.97 20.39 1.90
N THR A 121 -9.28 19.33 2.65
CA THR A 121 -8.28 18.42 3.20
C THR A 121 -7.69 17.51 2.13
N GLN A 122 -6.37 17.35 2.13
CA GLN A 122 -5.67 16.31 1.36
C GLN A 122 -5.54 15.05 2.21
N LEU A 123 -6.14 13.93 1.76
CA LEU A 123 -5.92 12.67 2.45
C LEU A 123 -4.44 12.29 2.33
N TYR A 124 -3.80 11.98 3.47
CA TYR A 124 -2.39 11.64 3.56
C TYR A 124 -1.43 12.69 2.95
N ASN A 125 -1.85 13.96 2.83
CA ASN A 125 -1.13 15.05 2.16
C ASN A 125 -0.81 14.80 0.67
N LEU A 126 -1.55 13.91 0.03
CA LEU A 126 -1.43 13.56 -1.39
C LEU A 126 -2.65 14.01 -2.19
N ALA A 127 -3.84 13.53 -1.85
CA ALA A 127 -5.09 13.85 -2.58
C ALA A 127 -5.05 13.45 -4.06
N SER A 128 -4.70 12.20 -4.35
CA SER A 128 -4.38 11.76 -5.70
C SER A 128 -5.59 11.48 -6.59
N TYR A 129 -6.82 11.54 -6.08
CA TYR A 129 -8.01 11.47 -6.91
C TYR A 129 -8.36 12.87 -7.46
N ALA A 130 -7.41 13.47 -8.13
CA ALA A 130 -7.49 14.77 -8.77
C ALA A 130 -6.50 14.83 -9.93
N GLU A 131 -6.79 15.65 -10.93
CA GLU A 131 -5.95 15.86 -12.14
C GLU A 131 -4.56 16.43 -11.79
N ALA A 132 -4.46 17.15 -10.66
CA ALA A 132 -3.20 17.68 -10.16
C ALA A 132 -3.10 17.53 -8.64
N MET A 133 -1.88 17.37 -8.15
CA MET A 133 -1.53 17.29 -6.73
C MET A 133 -0.51 18.37 -6.40
N LEU A 134 -0.63 18.98 -5.22
CA LEU A 134 0.41 19.81 -4.62
C LEU A 134 0.93 19.11 -3.36
N VAL A 135 2.16 18.62 -3.42
CA VAL A 135 2.77 17.80 -2.37
C VAL A 135 4.15 18.33 -1.97
N HIS A 136 4.68 17.92 -0.85
CA HIS A 136 6.08 18.21 -0.51
C HIS A 136 7.01 17.30 -1.31
N GLU A 137 8.21 17.78 -1.75
CA GLU A 137 9.20 16.97 -2.48
C GLU A 137 9.55 15.64 -1.76
N ARG A 138 9.46 15.64 -0.42
CA ARG A 138 9.71 14.44 0.41
C ARG A 138 8.63 13.37 0.32
N ALA A 139 7.54 13.61 -0.42
CA ALA A 139 6.54 12.61 -0.77
C ALA A 139 6.75 12.04 -2.18
N CYS A 140 7.76 12.51 -2.93
CA CYS A 140 8.02 12.14 -4.31
C CYS A 140 9.25 11.24 -4.43
N VAL A 141 9.20 10.34 -5.41
CA VAL A 141 10.36 9.59 -5.90
C VAL A 141 10.44 9.75 -7.39
N LYS A 142 11.56 10.32 -7.87
CA LYS A 142 11.88 10.37 -9.29
C LYS A 142 12.11 8.98 -9.82
N VAL A 143 11.47 8.64 -10.93
CA VAL A 143 11.58 7.34 -11.59
C VAL A 143 11.99 7.51 -13.05
N ARG A 144 12.40 6.43 -13.66
CA ARG A 144 12.79 6.38 -15.07
C ARG A 144 11.59 6.72 -15.97
N HIS A 145 11.84 7.41 -17.07
CA HIS A 145 10.79 7.79 -18.05
C HIS A 145 10.17 6.60 -18.79
N ASP A 146 10.84 5.46 -18.84
CA ASP A 146 10.32 4.22 -19.44
C ASP A 146 9.45 3.39 -18.49
N MET A 147 9.26 3.84 -17.23
CA MET A 147 8.28 3.25 -16.31
C MET A 147 6.87 3.70 -16.69
N PRO A 148 5.95 2.77 -17.04
CA PRO A 148 4.54 3.12 -17.27
C PRO A 148 3.89 3.61 -15.98
N LEU A 149 3.39 4.86 -15.98
CA LEU A 149 2.95 5.52 -14.75
C LEU A 149 1.66 4.92 -14.16
N ASP A 150 0.81 4.31 -14.98
CA ASP A 150 -0.38 3.59 -14.50
C ASP A 150 -0.04 2.32 -13.69
N ARG A 151 1.10 1.67 -13.97
CA ARG A 151 1.65 0.60 -13.13
C ARG A 151 2.43 1.19 -11.97
N GLY A 152 3.17 2.27 -12.24
CA GLY A 152 3.95 2.98 -11.23
C GLY A 152 3.12 3.46 -10.04
N ALA A 153 1.89 3.91 -10.28
CA ALA A 153 0.98 4.36 -9.23
C ALA A 153 0.80 3.31 -8.11
N LEU A 154 0.69 2.01 -8.46
CA LEU A 154 0.50 0.93 -7.50
C LEU A 154 1.72 0.69 -6.59
N ILE A 155 2.92 1.08 -7.07
CA ILE A 155 4.16 0.90 -6.30
C ILE A 155 4.13 1.75 -5.03
N GLY A 156 3.53 2.95 -5.09
CA GLY A 156 3.50 3.92 -3.98
C GLY A 156 2.80 3.44 -2.71
N CYS A 157 1.96 2.40 -2.79
CA CYS A 157 1.26 1.85 -1.63
C CYS A 157 1.22 0.32 -1.63
N ALA A 158 0.30 -0.29 -2.41
CA ALA A 158 0.00 -1.72 -2.29
C ALA A 158 1.23 -2.61 -2.54
N VAL A 159 2.00 -2.29 -3.59
CA VAL A 159 3.17 -3.10 -3.97
C VAL A 159 4.25 -2.98 -2.92
N MET A 160 4.65 -1.76 -2.57
CA MET A 160 5.68 -1.53 -1.57
C MET A 160 5.28 -2.09 -0.20
N THR A 161 3.98 -2.01 0.16
CA THR A 161 3.48 -2.54 1.43
C THR A 161 3.64 -4.06 1.50
N GLY A 162 3.14 -4.79 0.51
CA GLY A 162 3.20 -6.26 0.51
C GLY A 162 4.63 -6.79 0.30
N PHE A 163 5.31 -6.30 -0.71
CA PHE A 163 6.70 -6.67 -1.02
C PHE A 163 7.64 -6.34 0.15
N GLY A 164 7.55 -5.12 0.67
CA GLY A 164 8.38 -4.65 1.78
C GLY A 164 8.13 -5.39 3.09
N ALA A 165 6.90 -5.86 3.34
CA ALA A 165 6.64 -6.69 4.51
C ALA A 165 7.49 -7.97 4.49
N VAL A 166 7.74 -8.53 3.31
CA VAL A 166 8.56 -9.73 3.12
C VAL A 166 10.05 -9.39 3.24
N VAL A 167 10.53 -8.39 2.49
CA VAL A 167 11.98 -8.15 2.35
C VAL A 167 12.55 -7.20 3.41
N ASN A 168 11.77 -6.22 3.88
CA ASN A 168 12.23 -5.22 4.85
C ASN A 168 11.84 -5.59 6.28
N THR A 169 10.58 -6.03 6.51
CA THR A 169 10.08 -6.37 7.85
C THR A 169 10.52 -7.76 8.26
N ALA A 170 10.10 -8.80 7.53
CA ALA A 170 10.40 -10.19 7.86
C ALA A 170 11.82 -10.61 7.47
N ARG A 171 12.36 -10.05 6.38
CA ARG A 171 13.70 -10.38 5.84
C ARG A 171 13.86 -11.87 5.64
N ILE A 172 12.91 -12.47 4.93
CA ILE A 172 12.89 -13.92 4.77
C ILE A 172 14.18 -14.45 4.13
N PRO A 173 14.75 -15.55 4.63
CA PRO A 173 15.89 -16.18 4.00
C PRO A 173 15.48 -16.98 2.74
N VAL A 174 16.42 -17.19 1.84
CA VAL A 174 16.24 -18.09 0.69
C VAL A 174 15.84 -19.48 1.18
N GLY A 175 14.87 -20.09 0.51
CA GLY A 175 14.33 -21.42 0.84
C GLY A 175 13.25 -21.42 1.92
N ALA A 176 12.92 -20.29 2.53
CA ALA A 176 11.88 -20.20 3.55
C ALA A 176 10.50 -20.69 3.06
N SER A 177 9.70 -21.21 3.98
CA SER A 177 8.28 -21.47 3.77
C SER A 177 7.45 -20.26 4.21
N VAL A 178 6.60 -19.77 3.31
CA VAL A 178 5.82 -18.54 3.46
C VAL A 178 4.34 -18.81 3.26
N VAL A 179 3.51 -18.26 4.13
CA VAL A 179 2.05 -18.23 3.96
C VAL A 179 1.59 -16.79 3.82
N VAL A 180 0.70 -16.51 2.88
CA VAL A 180 0.04 -15.22 2.72
C VAL A 180 -1.47 -15.43 2.80
N ILE A 181 -2.12 -14.79 3.78
CA ILE A 181 -3.58 -14.81 3.95
C ILE A 181 -4.15 -13.53 3.34
N GLY A 182 -5.03 -13.72 2.35
CA GLY A 182 -5.63 -12.65 1.56
C GLY A 182 -4.87 -12.35 0.28
N CYS A 183 -5.45 -12.70 -0.87
CA CYS A 183 -4.86 -12.53 -2.20
C CYS A 183 -5.44 -11.27 -2.90
N GLY A 184 -5.56 -10.15 -2.17
CA GLY A 184 -5.78 -8.81 -2.72
C GLY A 184 -4.45 -8.17 -3.18
N GLY A 185 -4.46 -6.90 -3.57
CA GLY A 185 -3.26 -6.20 -4.07
C GLY A 185 -2.04 -6.30 -3.15
N ILE A 186 -2.22 -6.15 -1.83
CA ILE A 186 -1.14 -6.28 -0.83
C ILE A 186 -0.65 -7.74 -0.77
N GLY A 187 -1.57 -8.71 -0.68
CA GLY A 187 -1.19 -10.12 -0.60
C GLY A 187 -0.51 -10.64 -1.86
N LEU A 188 -0.99 -10.25 -3.06
CA LEU A 188 -0.32 -10.57 -4.33
C LEU A 188 1.11 -9.99 -4.37
N SER A 189 1.29 -8.77 -3.84
CA SER A 189 2.62 -8.15 -3.73
C SER A 189 3.52 -8.88 -2.74
N ALA A 190 2.96 -9.40 -1.62
CA ALA A 190 3.71 -10.21 -0.66
C ALA A 190 4.11 -11.56 -1.27
N LEU A 191 3.22 -12.22 -2.04
CA LEU A 191 3.54 -13.45 -2.77
C LEU A 191 4.68 -13.22 -3.77
N ASN A 192 4.59 -12.13 -4.56
CA ASN A 192 5.65 -11.80 -5.51
C ASN A 192 6.97 -11.44 -4.79
N GLY A 193 6.89 -10.71 -3.68
CA GLY A 193 8.05 -10.43 -2.83
C GLY A 193 8.72 -11.71 -2.30
N ALA A 194 7.92 -12.69 -1.88
CA ALA A 194 8.42 -13.98 -1.42
C ALA A 194 9.13 -14.77 -2.56
N ALA A 195 8.55 -14.74 -3.76
CA ALA A 195 9.15 -15.37 -4.94
C ALA A 195 10.48 -14.70 -5.32
N VAL A 196 10.53 -13.37 -5.36
CA VAL A 196 11.76 -12.60 -5.65
C VAL A 196 12.83 -12.81 -4.58
N ALA A 197 12.44 -12.91 -3.31
CA ALA A 197 13.36 -13.21 -2.20
C ALA A 197 13.85 -14.67 -2.16
N GLY A 198 13.30 -15.54 -3.02
CA GLY A 198 13.76 -16.93 -3.13
C GLY A 198 13.15 -17.88 -2.11
N ALA A 199 11.92 -17.64 -1.65
CA ALA A 199 11.18 -18.58 -0.82
C ALA A 199 11.03 -19.94 -1.52
N GLY A 200 11.19 -21.04 -0.77
CA GLY A 200 11.09 -22.39 -1.32
C GLY A 200 9.66 -22.90 -1.44
N THR A 201 8.82 -22.51 -0.49
CA THR A 201 7.38 -22.84 -0.45
C THR A 201 6.59 -21.57 -0.22
N ILE A 202 5.66 -21.27 -1.12
CA ILE A 202 4.81 -20.07 -1.05
C ILE A 202 3.35 -20.51 -1.09
N ILE A 203 2.62 -20.34 0.01
CA ILE A 203 1.24 -20.79 0.16
C ILE A 203 0.33 -19.55 0.17
N ALA A 204 -0.60 -19.48 -0.77
CA ALA A 204 -1.63 -18.46 -0.81
C ALA A 204 -2.92 -19.00 -0.19
N VAL A 205 -3.51 -18.24 0.73
CA VAL A 205 -4.77 -18.57 1.41
C VAL A 205 -5.80 -17.47 1.11
N ASP A 206 -6.93 -17.83 0.55
CA ASP A 206 -8.07 -16.91 0.32
C ASP A 206 -9.37 -17.72 0.30
N VAL A 207 -10.51 -17.07 0.38
CA VAL A 207 -11.85 -17.68 0.23
C VAL A 207 -12.36 -17.62 -1.22
N SER A 208 -11.63 -16.98 -2.12
CA SER A 208 -11.99 -16.79 -3.53
C SER A 208 -11.10 -17.63 -4.43
N SER A 209 -11.69 -18.64 -5.08
CA SER A 209 -10.97 -19.49 -6.06
C SER A 209 -10.39 -18.69 -7.23
N LYS A 210 -11.05 -17.59 -7.65
CA LYS A 210 -10.54 -16.67 -8.67
C LYS A 210 -9.24 -16.00 -8.23
N LYS A 211 -9.18 -15.51 -6.98
CA LYS A 211 -7.97 -14.88 -6.43
C LYS A 211 -6.85 -15.89 -6.22
N LEU A 212 -7.18 -17.10 -5.79
CA LEU A 212 -6.22 -18.19 -5.63
C LEU A 212 -5.61 -18.61 -6.97
N ALA A 213 -6.41 -18.64 -8.05
CA ALA A 213 -5.87 -18.89 -9.40
C ALA A 213 -4.88 -17.78 -9.82
N ALA A 214 -5.21 -16.51 -9.58
CA ALA A 214 -4.31 -15.38 -9.87
C ALA A 214 -3.02 -15.44 -9.02
N ALA A 215 -3.08 -15.85 -7.77
CA ALA A 215 -1.95 -15.93 -6.85
C ALA A 215 -0.76 -16.75 -7.40
N ARG A 216 -1.04 -17.75 -8.26
CA ARG A 216 0.00 -18.57 -8.92
C ARG A 216 0.90 -17.75 -9.83
N THR A 217 0.36 -16.77 -10.55
CA THR A 217 1.15 -15.83 -11.36
C THR A 217 2.12 -15.02 -10.54
N PHE A 218 1.74 -14.72 -9.28
CA PHE A 218 2.57 -13.95 -8.33
C PHE A 218 3.52 -14.83 -7.51
N GLY A 219 3.69 -16.10 -7.88
CA GLY A 219 4.71 -16.98 -7.29
C GLY A 219 4.19 -17.99 -6.27
N ALA A 220 2.87 -18.08 -6.02
CA ALA A 220 2.33 -19.09 -5.13
C ALA A 220 2.59 -20.51 -5.67
N THR A 221 3.30 -21.33 -4.90
CA THR A 221 3.54 -22.74 -5.22
C THR A 221 2.35 -23.61 -4.84
N HIS A 222 1.61 -23.22 -3.79
CA HIS A 222 0.43 -23.89 -3.26
C HIS A 222 -0.68 -22.87 -3.01
N VAL A 223 -1.91 -23.34 -3.08
CA VAL A 223 -3.10 -22.53 -2.74
C VAL A 223 -3.99 -23.31 -1.80
N VAL A 224 -4.63 -22.62 -0.87
CA VAL A 224 -5.57 -23.17 0.12
C VAL A 224 -6.85 -22.35 0.04
N ASP A 225 -7.97 -22.99 -0.24
CA ASP A 225 -9.29 -22.37 -0.29
C ASP A 225 -9.96 -22.47 1.09
N ALA A 226 -9.84 -21.40 1.86
CA ALA A 226 -10.38 -21.30 3.22
C ALA A 226 -11.93 -21.30 3.26
N SER A 227 -12.62 -21.32 2.12
CA SER A 227 -14.08 -21.46 2.07
C SER A 227 -14.54 -22.92 2.16
N VAL A 228 -13.64 -23.87 1.87
CA VAL A 228 -13.98 -25.32 1.78
C VAL A 228 -13.14 -26.21 2.68
N GLU A 229 -12.03 -25.73 3.22
CA GLU A 229 -11.16 -26.49 4.13
C GLU A 229 -10.63 -25.62 5.27
N ASP A 230 -10.17 -26.27 6.36
CA ASP A 230 -9.49 -25.57 7.46
C ASP A 230 -8.10 -25.12 7.01
N PRO A 231 -7.85 -23.79 6.88
CA PRO A 231 -6.60 -23.29 6.34
C PRO A 231 -5.40 -23.58 7.25
N ILE A 232 -5.58 -23.69 8.58
CA ILE A 232 -4.50 -23.99 9.52
C ILE A 232 -4.04 -25.42 9.29
N ALA A 233 -4.98 -26.37 9.29
CA ALA A 233 -4.69 -27.78 9.07
C ALA A 233 -4.04 -28.01 7.69
N ALA A 234 -4.54 -27.34 6.64
CA ALA A 234 -3.99 -27.44 5.29
C ALA A 234 -2.53 -26.93 5.22
N VAL A 235 -2.23 -25.76 5.83
CA VAL A 235 -0.87 -25.23 5.90
C VAL A 235 0.07 -26.17 6.67
N HIS A 236 -0.37 -26.70 7.81
CA HIS A 236 0.43 -27.67 8.58
C HIS A 236 0.70 -28.95 7.79
N ALA A 237 -0.27 -29.44 7.02
CA ALA A 237 -0.07 -30.60 6.13
C ALA A 237 0.98 -30.34 5.05
N LEU A 238 1.01 -29.13 4.48
CA LEU A 238 1.97 -28.75 3.44
C LEU A 238 3.39 -28.51 4.00
N THR A 239 3.50 -27.99 5.24
CA THR A 239 4.76 -27.58 5.86
C THR A 239 5.27 -28.53 6.93
N LYS A 240 4.51 -29.56 7.28
CA LYS A 240 4.74 -30.57 8.32
C LYS A 240 4.70 -30.04 9.77
N GLN A 241 5.10 -28.82 10.03
CA GLN A 241 5.18 -28.23 11.40
C GLN A 241 4.71 -26.78 11.47
N GLY A 242 4.18 -26.23 10.38
CA GLY A 242 3.89 -24.81 10.20
C GLY A 242 4.96 -24.12 9.32
N ALA A 243 4.61 -22.96 8.82
CA ALA A 243 5.49 -22.16 7.96
C ALA A 243 6.54 -21.38 8.77
N ASP A 244 7.64 -20.99 8.12
CA ASP A 244 8.62 -20.09 8.73
C ASP A 244 8.06 -18.69 8.93
N PHE A 245 7.28 -18.22 7.95
CA PHE A 245 6.67 -16.88 7.96
C PHE A 245 5.22 -16.92 7.51
N SER A 246 4.39 -16.12 8.15
CA SER A 246 3.04 -15.84 7.69
C SER A 246 2.80 -14.34 7.56
N PHE A 247 2.07 -13.94 6.52
CA PHE A 247 1.73 -12.56 6.21
C PHE A 247 0.21 -12.42 6.15
N GLU A 248 -0.34 -11.60 7.04
CA GLU A 248 -1.78 -11.35 7.07
C GLU A 248 -2.09 -10.05 6.33
N ALA A 249 -2.88 -10.14 5.24
CA ALA A 249 -3.18 -9.04 4.32
C ALA A 249 -4.70 -8.79 4.15
N VAL A 250 -5.53 -9.26 5.07
CA VAL A 250 -6.99 -9.07 5.09
C VAL A 250 -7.40 -7.96 6.06
N GLY A 251 -6.78 -7.93 7.26
CA GLY A 251 -7.07 -6.97 8.32
C GLY A 251 -8.23 -7.40 9.24
N ARG A 252 -8.36 -8.68 9.56
CA ARG A 252 -9.37 -9.19 10.49
C ARG A 252 -8.73 -9.91 11.66
N LYS A 253 -9.37 -9.81 12.83
CA LYS A 253 -8.91 -10.51 14.04
C LYS A 253 -8.66 -11.99 13.76
N GLU A 254 -9.65 -12.65 13.17
CA GLU A 254 -9.63 -14.09 12.95
C GLU A 254 -8.47 -14.51 12.02
N THR A 255 -8.21 -13.73 10.97
CA THR A 255 -7.13 -14.04 10.02
C THR A 255 -5.75 -13.77 10.61
N VAL A 256 -5.60 -12.79 11.52
CA VAL A 256 -4.36 -12.56 12.26
C VAL A 256 -4.06 -13.71 13.20
N GLU A 257 -5.07 -14.18 13.95
CA GLU A 257 -4.95 -15.33 14.86
C GLU A 257 -4.60 -16.61 14.09
N GLN A 258 -5.30 -16.88 12.97
CA GLN A 258 -4.98 -17.99 12.07
C GLN A 258 -3.55 -17.91 11.52
N ALA A 259 -3.10 -16.71 11.10
CA ALA A 259 -1.74 -16.51 10.62
C ALA A 259 -0.70 -16.89 11.69
N TYR A 260 -0.96 -16.54 12.96
CA TYR A 260 -0.09 -16.89 14.09
C TYR A 260 -0.09 -18.41 14.39
N GLU A 261 -1.22 -19.07 14.20
CA GLU A 261 -1.30 -20.52 14.35
C GLU A 261 -0.59 -21.28 13.23
N MET A 262 -0.60 -20.75 12.01
CA MET A 262 0.03 -21.37 10.82
C MET A 262 1.56 -21.42 10.85
N ILE A 263 2.23 -20.66 11.73
CA ILE A 263 3.70 -20.69 11.81
C ILE A 263 4.20 -21.77 12.79
N ARG A 264 5.39 -22.30 12.48
CA ARG A 264 6.10 -23.21 13.37
C ARG A 264 6.67 -22.49 14.62
N TYR A 265 7.18 -23.23 15.58
CA TYR A 265 8.01 -22.68 16.65
C TYR A 265 9.23 -21.95 16.05
N GLY A 266 9.55 -20.79 16.59
CA GLY A 266 10.57 -19.88 16.03
C GLY A 266 10.15 -19.15 14.74
N GLY A 267 8.89 -19.31 14.28
CA GLY A 267 8.36 -18.62 13.11
C GLY A 267 7.89 -17.20 13.41
N THR A 268 7.65 -16.43 12.35
CA THR A 268 7.23 -15.02 12.46
C THR A 268 5.94 -14.76 11.66
N THR A 269 4.96 -14.17 12.34
CA THR A 269 3.75 -13.62 11.73
C THR A 269 3.89 -12.11 11.57
N VAL A 270 3.61 -11.62 10.36
CA VAL A 270 3.61 -10.18 10.02
C VAL A 270 2.20 -9.73 9.67
N VAL A 271 1.64 -8.84 10.47
CA VAL A 271 0.33 -8.22 10.21
C VAL A 271 0.53 -7.01 9.30
N ILE A 272 -0.14 -7.02 8.14
CA ILE A 272 -0.11 -5.96 7.14
C ILE A 272 -1.51 -5.34 6.98
N GLY A 273 -2.55 -6.18 7.10
CA GLY A 273 -3.94 -5.77 6.94
C GLY A 273 -4.36 -4.75 8.01
N MET A 274 -5.20 -3.78 7.63
CA MET A 274 -5.71 -2.78 8.55
C MET A 274 -6.81 -3.37 9.43
N VAL A 275 -6.44 -3.84 10.63
CA VAL A 275 -7.38 -4.31 11.64
C VAL A 275 -8.16 -3.11 12.22
N PRO A 276 -9.48 -3.20 12.44
CA PRO A 276 -10.28 -2.12 13.01
C PRO A 276 -9.74 -1.63 14.35
N GLN A 277 -9.80 -0.32 14.58
CA GLN A 277 -9.31 0.31 15.80
C GLN A 277 -10.02 -0.26 17.04
N GLY A 278 -9.25 -0.57 18.08
CA GLY A 278 -9.75 -1.13 19.35
C GLY A 278 -9.96 -2.65 19.33
N GLN A 279 -9.83 -3.33 18.19
CA GLN A 279 -9.87 -4.78 18.09
C GLN A 279 -8.67 -5.40 18.83
N LYS A 280 -8.92 -6.38 19.68
CA LYS A 280 -7.88 -7.11 20.43
C LYS A 280 -7.68 -8.51 19.83
N LEU A 281 -6.44 -8.99 19.85
CA LEU A 281 -6.07 -10.34 19.42
C LEU A 281 -6.00 -11.26 20.64
N GLU A 282 -6.37 -12.53 20.44
CA GLU A 282 -6.26 -13.61 21.41
C GLU A 282 -5.34 -14.68 20.85
N ILE A 283 -4.15 -14.81 21.41
CA ILE A 283 -3.13 -15.78 20.99
C ILE A 283 -2.70 -16.64 22.18
N ASP A 284 -2.26 -17.88 21.90
CA ASP A 284 -1.68 -18.73 22.93
C ASP A 284 -0.34 -18.14 23.41
N ALA A 285 -0.33 -17.72 24.69
CA ALA A 285 0.84 -17.11 25.28
C ALA A 285 2.00 -18.11 25.50
N GLU A 286 1.71 -19.42 25.68
CA GLU A 286 2.75 -20.44 25.79
C GLU A 286 3.56 -20.55 24.49
N ALA A 287 2.92 -20.35 23.34
CA ALA A 287 3.60 -20.37 22.05
C ALA A 287 4.67 -19.26 21.90
N LEU A 288 4.57 -18.15 22.66
CA LEU A 288 5.61 -17.12 22.72
C LEU A 288 6.90 -17.64 23.36
N LEU A 289 6.80 -18.55 24.34
CA LEU A 289 7.98 -19.19 24.94
C LEU A 289 8.71 -20.11 23.97
N MET A 290 8.02 -20.54 22.90
CA MET A 290 8.59 -21.31 21.80
C MET A 290 9.07 -20.42 20.67
N GLU A 291 9.41 -19.15 20.99
CA GLU A 291 10.00 -18.15 20.10
C GLU A 291 9.12 -17.78 18.87
N LYS A 292 7.80 -18.05 18.92
CA LYS A 292 6.89 -17.49 17.90
C LYS A 292 6.85 -15.97 18.03
N THR A 293 6.98 -15.28 16.91
CA THR A 293 6.94 -13.82 16.85
C THR A 293 5.67 -13.34 16.15
N LEU A 294 5.00 -12.34 16.75
CA LEU A 294 3.94 -11.56 16.11
C LEU A 294 4.40 -10.10 16.00
N THR A 295 4.44 -9.57 14.79
CA THR A 295 4.85 -8.18 14.53
C THR A 295 3.94 -7.54 13.48
N GLY A 296 4.03 -6.21 13.34
CA GLY A 296 3.33 -5.45 12.29
C GLY A 296 4.29 -4.89 11.26
N SER A 297 3.76 -4.59 10.08
CA SER A 297 4.47 -3.91 9.00
C SER A 297 3.68 -2.69 8.54
N ASN A 298 4.15 -1.50 8.85
CA ASN A 298 3.56 -0.26 8.34
C ASN A 298 4.16 0.03 6.96
N MET A 299 3.33 0.06 5.91
CA MET A 299 3.74 0.38 4.53
C MET A 299 4.99 -0.41 4.08
N GLY A 300 5.10 -1.70 4.50
CA GLY A 300 6.23 -2.53 4.15
C GLY A 300 7.55 -2.15 4.84
N SER A 301 7.52 -1.43 5.97
CA SER A 301 8.71 -0.89 6.65
C SER A 301 9.64 -0.15 5.66
N ASN A 302 9.05 0.62 4.74
CA ASN A 302 9.71 1.17 3.57
C ASN A 302 10.76 2.25 3.91
N ARG A 303 11.72 2.34 2.99
CA ARG A 303 12.60 3.47 2.73
C ARG A 303 12.34 3.89 1.29
N PHE A 304 11.17 4.46 1.04
CA PHE A 304 10.55 4.52 -0.29
C PHE A 304 11.44 5.14 -1.38
N ARG A 305 12.33 6.09 -1.06
CA ARG A 305 13.30 6.64 -2.02
C ARG A 305 14.39 5.66 -2.45
N GLU A 306 14.60 4.59 -1.66
CA GLU A 306 15.47 3.47 -1.98
C GLU A 306 14.67 2.32 -2.63
N ASP A 307 13.53 1.99 -2.01
CA ASP A 307 12.75 0.81 -2.37
C ASP A 307 12.00 0.98 -3.71
N ILE A 308 11.41 2.16 -3.99
CA ILE A 308 10.63 2.38 -5.23
C ILE A 308 11.50 2.25 -6.50
N PRO A 309 12.69 2.87 -6.61
CA PRO A 309 13.56 2.63 -7.76
C PRO A 309 13.90 1.16 -7.96
N GLN A 310 14.14 0.41 -6.89
CA GLN A 310 14.41 -1.02 -6.96
C GLN A 310 13.20 -1.82 -7.46
N LEU A 311 11.98 -1.49 -7.00
CA LEU A 311 10.74 -2.11 -7.48
C LEU A 311 10.47 -1.81 -8.96
N VAL A 312 10.81 -0.60 -9.42
CA VAL A 312 10.77 -0.24 -10.84
C VAL A 312 11.72 -1.12 -11.66
N GLU A 313 12.96 -1.33 -11.20
CA GLU A 313 13.90 -2.23 -11.87
C GLU A 313 13.41 -3.69 -11.86
N PHE A 314 12.78 -4.16 -10.80
CA PHE A 314 12.18 -5.50 -10.78
C PHE A 314 11.02 -5.63 -11.77
N TYR A 315 10.19 -4.60 -11.93
CA TYR A 315 9.15 -4.60 -12.94
C TYR A 315 9.73 -4.61 -14.37
N LEU A 316 10.65 -3.70 -14.67
CA LEU A 316 11.27 -3.60 -16.00
C LEU A 316 12.08 -4.85 -16.39
N SER A 317 12.59 -5.60 -15.39
CA SER A 317 13.26 -6.88 -15.60
C SER A 317 12.32 -8.09 -15.58
N GLY A 318 11.00 -7.89 -15.50
CA GLY A 318 9.98 -8.96 -15.52
C GLY A 318 9.89 -9.79 -14.23
N LYS A 319 10.46 -9.31 -13.11
CA LYS A 319 10.40 -9.99 -11.81
C LYS A 319 9.19 -9.57 -10.97
N LEU A 320 8.64 -8.39 -11.22
CA LEU A 320 7.48 -7.83 -10.54
C LEU A 320 6.29 -7.78 -11.50
N HIS A 321 5.18 -8.41 -11.14
CA HIS A 321 4.01 -8.63 -12.00
C HIS A 321 2.96 -7.51 -11.82
N LEU A 322 3.25 -6.30 -12.32
CA LEU A 322 2.32 -5.17 -12.22
C LEU A 322 1.23 -5.18 -13.30
N ASP A 323 1.54 -5.71 -14.49
CA ASP A 323 0.56 -5.78 -15.59
C ASP A 323 -0.63 -6.65 -15.21
N GLU A 324 -0.38 -7.79 -14.58
CA GLU A 324 -1.40 -8.73 -14.12
C GLU A 324 -2.16 -8.22 -12.89
N MET A 325 -1.59 -7.27 -12.16
CA MET A 325 -2.23 -6.63 -11.02
C MET A 325 -3.28 -5.60 -11.44
N VAL A 326 -3.03 -4.83 -12.50
CA VAL A 326 -3.96 -3.83 -13.05
C VAL A 326 -5.06 -4.54 -13.83
N THR A 327 -6.18 -4.82 -13.19
CA THR A 327 -7.31 -5.55 -13.81
C THR A 327 -8.38 -4.63 -14.41
N ALA A 328 -8.38 -3.35 -14.04
CA ALA A 328 -9.28 -2.35 -14.61
C ALA A 328 -8.61 -0.98 -14.70
N ARG A 329 -8.87 -0.26 -15.79
CA ARG A 329 -8.60 1.16 -15.96
C ARG A 329 -9.92 1.89 -16.05
N VAL A 330 -10.05 2.96 -15.29
CA VAL A 330 -11.28 3.73 -15.16
C VAL A 330 -10.97 5.22 -15.25
N ASN A 331 -11.98 6.03 -15.60
CA ASN A 331 -11.89 7.48 -15.49
C ASN A 331 -12.23 7.92 -14.07
N LEU A 332 -11.90 9.16 -13.72
CA LEU A 332 -12.21 9.71 -12.39
C LEU A 332 -13.73 9.72 -12.13
N ASP A 333 -14.55 9.95 -13.15
CA ASP A 333 -16.02 9.96 -13.04
C ASP A 333 -16.58 8.59 -12.60
N ASP A 334 -15.89 7.49 -12.89
CA ASP A 334 -16.29 6.11 -12.55
C ASP A 334 -15.76 5.66 -11.17
N ILE A 335 -15.27 6.59 -10.33
CA ILE A 335 -14.58 6.24 -9.07
C ILE A 335 -15.48 5.49 -8.08
N ASN A 336 -16.78 5.82 -8.02
CA ASN A 336 -17.72 5.16 -7.11
C ASN A 336 -17.95 3.71 -7.54
N GLU A 337 -18.10 3.46 -8.85
CA GLU A 337 -18.21 2.13 -9.44
C GLU A 337 -16.95 1.31 -9.21
N ALA A 338 -15.77 1.93 -9.32
CA ALA A 338 -14.50 1.28 -9.04
C ALA A 338 -14.40 0.83 -7.55
N PHE A 339 -14.86 1.64 -6.61
CA PHE A 339 -14.96 1.25 -5.19
C PHE A 339 -15.99 0.15 -4.96
N ALA A 340 -17.12 0.15 -5.68
CA ALA A 340 -18.12 -0.90 -5.60
C ALA A 340 -17.56 -2.24 -6.11
N ALA A 341 -16.92 -2.27 -7.28
CA ALA A 341 -16.28 -3.45 -7.86
C ALA A 341 -15.17 -4.00 -6.96
N MET A 342 -14.35 -3.11 -6.36
CA MET A 342 -13.32 -3.49 -5.39
C MET A 342 -13.94 -4.14 -4.15
N SER A 343 -15.04 -3.57 -3.62
CA SER A 343 -15.75 -4.10 -2.44
C SER A 343 -16.38 -5.46 -2.70
N ALA A 344 -16.86 -5.69 -3.94
CA ALA A 344 -17.40 -6.97 -4.39
C ALA A 344 -16.30 -8.02 -4.66
N GLY A 345 -15.02 -7.63 -4.66
CA GLY A 345 -13.89 -8.52 -4.96
C GLY A 345 -13.78 -8.93 -6.43
N GLU A 346 -14.39 -8.17 -7.34
CA GLU A 346 -14.42 -8.45 -8.78
C GLU A 346 -13.09 -8.14 -9.46
N VAL A 347 -12.33 -7.19 -8.92
CA VAL A 347 -11.05 -6.70 -9.46
C VAL A 347 -9.92 -6.93 -8.45
N ALA A 348 -8.69 -7.19 -8.94
CA ALA A 348 -7.51 -7.21 -8.11
C ALA A 348 -7.10 -5.77 -7.77
N ARG A 349 -6.90 -4.92 -8.80
CA ARG A 349 -6.65 -3.48 -8.67
C ARG A 349 -7.30 -2.71 -9.82
N SER A 350 -7.98 -1.63 -9.48
CA SER A 350 -8.42 -0.60 -10.43
C SER A 350 -7.44 0.58 -10.38
N VAL A 351 -7.17 1.18 -11.54
CA VAL A 351 -6.35 2.38 -11.68
C VAL A 351 -7.15 3.43 -12.40
N ILE A 352 -7.28 4.61 -11.79
CA ILE A 352 -7.82 5.80 -12.45
C ILE A 352 -6.71 6.32 -13.36
N VAL A 353 -7.04 6.58 -14.62
CA VAL A 353 -6.12 7.16 -15.60
C VAL A 353 -6.64 8.56 -15.96
N PHE A 354 -5.74 9.53 -15.91
CA PHE A 354 -6.00 10.91 -16.29
C PHE A 354 -5.40 11.16 -17.67
N ASP A 355 -6.10 11.93 -18.51
CA ASP A 355 -5.70 12.31 -19.88
C ASP A 355 -4.54 13.33 -19.91
#